data_93aa59e4935762794f5fe6de9dd6d651
#
_entry.id   93aa59e4935762794f5fe6de9dd6d651
#
_cell.length_a   1.000
_cell.length_b   1.000
_cell.length_c   1.000
_cell.angle_alpha   90.00
_cell.angle_beta   90.00
_cell.angle_gamma   90.00
#
_symmetry.space_group_name_H-M   'P 1'
#
loop_
_entity.id
_entity.type
_entity.pdbx_description
1 polymer ?
#
loop_
_entity_poly.entity_id
_entity_poly.type
_entity_poly.pdbx_seq_one_letter_code
_entity_poly.pdbx_strand_id
1 'polypeptide(L)'
;MENVKYDKKYFEQRRAELKNIFDQIKPDLQDLADYFAPNAVRFIARNINKPHVKSKKILDSTTFIAVRNFASGMMTGATSPTRRWFKTGIMNRDNKKNKMSYAAKLWCSNQAELSRKILYASNFYQLLPEVYEQLGVFLFSCMTMEKDYDNVANFKVLPIGSYYYSKDGRGVVDTVCRNYMESAKNLVERYGLENCSDAVQQVYKARPNDMFEIVHFVEPNREYKEGSPISAQKKFISVTYEVGNGTTSFLKKAGFDKFPYVVFEASCNGEDAYPSKGCGIYALPDAKQLMSMIKELGKAVKKMVSPAYQGSASLKNKRLSDNPGFFNEDGDSGAGIRPIHEVNPQVLDLKNIIAELRENIKSIFYNDLFAMILNTAERGRTATEVNELKEEKLVLLSPLLEQIHTALKQILDWLFNTEMEAGILPEVPQELEGEEIEIEFISTLAQAMKAQNISSMERFITFTANMAQAVDPVLIKKIKGEKMIDDYADFANIDPNQIAPNEELEALRQQQAEKQAQAEQMQQLQAGSE
;
A
#
# COMPACT_ATOMS: atom_id res chain seq x y z
N MET A 1 2.42 25.64 31.70
CA MET A 1 2.92 24.47 30.99
C MET A 1 4.34 24.24 31.48
N GLU A 2 4.61 23.11 32.15
CA GLU A 2 5.97 22.76 32.60
C GLU A 2 6.91 22.73 31.42
N ASN A 3 8.10 23.35 31.57
CA ASN A 3 9.17 23.27 30.58
C ASN A 3 9.63 21.81 30.47
N VAL A 4 9.10 21.08 29.51
CA VAL A 4 9.55 19.71 29.22
C VAL A 4 10.99 19.80 28.70
N LYS A 5 11.92 19.34 29.51
CA LYS A 5 13.31 19.27 29.09
C LYS A 5 13.48 18.04 28.17
N TYR A 6 13.75 18.29 26.91
CA TYR A 6 14.07 17.23 25.92
C TYR A 6 15.43 16.61 26.23
N ASP A 7 15.50 15.77 27.26
CA ASP A 7 16.65 14.97 27.62
C ASP A 7 16.46 13.50 27.21
N LYS A 8 17.50 12.70 27.26
CA LYS A 8 17.46 11.28 26.92
C LYS A 8 16.45 10.51 27.78
N LYS A 9 16.33 10.87 29.06
CA LYS A 9 15.41 10.21 30.00
C LYS A 9 13.94 10.39 29.57
N TYR A 10 13.59 11.58 29.07
CA TYR A 10 12.25 11.85 28.53
C TYR A 10 11.94 10.91 27.36
N PHE A 11 12.85 10.80 26.37
CA PHE A 11 12.63 9.96 25.21
C PHE A 11 12.64 8.46 25.55
N GLU A 12 13.41 8.02 26.53
CA GLU A 12 13.36 6.63 27.01
C GLU A 12 12.04 6.31 27.70
N GLN A 13 11.47 7.22 28.47
CA GLN A 13 10.14 7.08 29.06
C GLN A 13 9.05 7.01 27.96
N ARG A 14 9.06 7.94 27.01
CA ARG A 14 8.13 7.93 25.88
C ARG A 14 8.24 6.65 25.05
N ARG A 15 9.46 6.19 24.79
CA ARG A 15 9.69 4.90 24.12
C ARG A 15 9.08 3.74 24.91
N ALA A 16 9.23 3.72 26.22
CA ALA A 16 8.65 2.67 27.07
C ALA A 16 7.11 2.69 27.03
N GLU A 17 6.49 3.87 27.06
CA GLU A 17 5.04 4.02 26.92
C GLU A 17 4.53 3.47 25.60
N LEU A 18 5.12 3.90 24.46
CA LEU A 18 4.75 3.43 23.13
C LEU A 18 4.95 1.92 22.97
N LYS A 19 6.04 1.41 23.53
CA LYS A 19 6.32 -0.03 23.53
C LYS A 19 5.27 -0.81 24.33
N ASN A 20 4.86 -0.32 25.48
CA ASN A 20 3.84 -0.98 26.31
C ASN A 20 2.50 -1.10 25.58
N ILE A 21 2.10 -0.06 24.82
CA ILE A 21 0.90 -0.10 23.98
C ILE A 21 1.08 -1.14 22.86
N PHE A 22 2.22 -1.14 22.19
CA PHE A 22 2.53 -2.10 21.12
C PHE A 22 2.58 -3.55 21.63
N ASP A 23 3.13 -3.78 22.82
CA ASP A 23 3.27 -5.12 23.40
C ASP A 23 1.89 -5.78 23.67
N GLN A 24 0.79 -5.01 23.74
CA GLN A 24 -0.58 -5.55 23.86
C GLN A 24 -1.02 -6.26 22.58
N ILE A 25 -0.66 -5.74 21.39
CA ILE A 25 -1.02 -6.33 20.10
C ILE A 25 0.02 -7.32 19.57
N LYS A 26 1.19 -7.37 20.18
CA LYS A 26 2.30 -8.22 19.74
C LYS A 26 1.97 -9.71 19.63
N PRO A 27 1.18 -10.35 20.52
CA PRO A 27 0.76 -11.74 20.37
C PRO A 27 -0.01 -11.98 19.08
N ASP A 28 -0.93 -11.07 18.72
CA ASP A 28 -1.72 -11.18 17.49
C ASP A 28 -0.84 -11.00 16.25
N LEU A 29 0.09 -10.03 16.29
CA LEU A 29 1.07 -9.85 15.23
C LEU A 29 1.99 -11.07 15.06
N GLN A 30 2.35 -11.73 16.16
CA GLN A 30 3.14 -12.96 16.09
C GLN A 30 2.33 -14.11 15.45
N ASP A 31 1.04 -14.23 15.79
CA ASP A 31 0.17 -15.23 15.16
C ASP A 31 0.00 -14.94 13.66
N LEU A 32 -0.25 -13.71 13.27
CA LEU A 32 -0.30 -13.32 11.87
C LEU A 32 1.00 -13.65 11.12
N ALA A 33 2.14 -13.34 11.72
CA ALA A 33 3.44 -13.68 11.15
C ALA A 33 3.60 -15.19 10.96
N ASP A 34 3.24 -15.98 11.98
CA ASP A 34 3.42 -17.42 11.96
C ASP A 34 2.60 -18.14 10.88
N TYR A 35 1.46 -17.58 10.46
CA TYR A 35 0.57 -18.18 9.45
C TYR A 35 0.65 -17.52 8.06
N PHE A 36 1.08 -16.26 7.94
CA PHE A 36 1.09 -15.52 6.67
C PHE A 36 2.47 -15.03 6.24
N ALA A 37 3.27 -14.44 7.14
CA ALA A 37 4.50 -13.76 6.78
C ALA A 37 5.59 -13.85 7.87
N PRO A 38 6.19 -15.04 8.11
CA PRO A 38 7.10 -15.25 9.22
C PRO A 38 8.39 -14.43 9.15
N ASN A 39 8.75 -13.91 7.98
CA ASN A 39 9.97 -13.12 7.78
C ASN A 39 9.76 -11.61 7.93
N ALA A 40 8.51 -11.13 7.94
CA ALA A 40 8.19 -9.70 7.94
C ALA A 40 8.29 -9.04 9.31
N VAL A 41 8.48 -9.80 10.39
CA VAL A 41 8.49 -9.30 11.76
C VAL A 41 9.89 -9.29 12.38
N ARG A 42 10.17 -8.26 13.18
CA ARG A 42 11.42 -8.10 13.93
C ARG A 42 11.14 -7.55 15.32
N PHE A 43 10.69 -8.41 16.22
CA PHE A 43 10.40 -8.02 17.61
C PHE A 43 11.66 -7.85 18.49
N ILE A 44 12.81 -8.32 18.03
CA ILE A 44 14.10 -8.16 18.71
C ILE A 44 15.05 -7.49 17.72
N ALA A 45 15.49 -6.27 18.01
CA ALA A 45 16.35 -5.48 17.14
C ALA A 45 17.63 -6.22 16.72
N ARG A 46 18.24 -6.99 17.64
CA ARG A 46 19.48 -7.75 17.40
C ARG A 46 19.35 -8.89 16.37
N ASN A 47 18.13 -9.31 16.03
CA ASN A 47 17.90 -10.34 15.02
C ASN A 47 17.93 -9.75 13.60
N ILE A 48 19.05 -9.22 13.15
CA ILE A 48 19.19 -8.53 11.87
C ILE A 48 19.03 -9.48 10.68
N ASN A 49 19.63 -10.65 10.80
CA ASN A 49 19.56 -11.69 9.78
C ASN A 49 18.98 -12.95 10.42
N LYS A 50 17.66 -13.05 10.48
CA LYS A 50 17.02 -14.36 10.68
C LYS A 50 16.97 -15.06 9.31
N PRO A 51 18.01 -15.82 8.92
CA PRO A 51 17.88 -16.61 7.72
C PRO A 51 16.78 -17.62 7.99
N HIS A 52 15.71 -17.56 7.23
CA HIS A 52 14.70 -18.60 7.20
C HIS A 52 14.01 -18.92 8.54
N VAL A 53 13.24 -17.97 9.08
CA VAL A 53 12.23 -18.36 10.06
C VAL A 53 11.23 -19.25 9.35
N LYS A 54 11.57 -20.56 9.31
CA LYS A 54 10.63 -21.57 8.86
C LYS A 54 9.52 -21.61 9.90
N SER A 55 8.39 -21.01 9.60
CA SER A 55 7.23 -21.26 10.44
C SER A 55 6.90 -22.75 10.35
N LYS A 56 7.05 -23.45 11.46
CA LYS A 56 6.62 -24.86 11.56
C LYS A 56 5.09 -25.00 11.46
N LYS A 57 4.37 -23.89 11.51
CA LYS A 57 2.91 -23.84 11.46
C LYS A 57 2.37 -23.84 10.04
N ILE A 58 3.14 -23.36 9.05
CA ILE A 58 2.70 -23.27 7.65
C ILE A 58 2.94 -24.60 6.93
N LEU A 59 1.86 -25.24 6.55
CA LEU A 59 1.84 -26.51 5.82
C LEU A 59 1.24 -26.37 4.41
N ASP A 60 0.65 -25.23 4.11
CA ASP A 60 0.01 -24.91 2.83
C ASP A 60 0.44 -23.54 2.34
N SER A 61 0.65 -23.40 1.02
CA SER A 61 1.12 -22.16 0.40
C SER A 61 0.03 -21.16 0.08
N THR A 62 -1.24 -21.50 0.31
CA THR A 62 -2.38 -20.63 -0.07
C THR A 62 -2.30 -19.26 0.61
N THR A 63 -1.88 -19.22 1.88
CA THR A 63 -1.73 -17.96 2.62
C THR A 63 -0.70 -17.03 1.97
N PHE A 64 0.47 -17.55 1.58
CA PHE A 64 1.50 -16.78 0.88
C PHE A 64 1.03 -16.28 -0.49
N ILE A 65 0.35 -17.17 -1.25
CA ILE A 65 -0.15 -16.82 -2.58
C ILE A 65 -1.22 -15.73 -2.46
N ALA A 66 -2.13 -15.84 -1.49
CA ALA A 66 -3.17 -14.86 -1.26
C ALA A 66 -2.59 -13.46 -0.96
N VAL A 67 -1.63 -13.39 -0.05
CA VAL A 67 -0.94 -12.14 0.33
C VAL A 67 -0.17 -11.54 -0.84
N ARG A 68 0.58 -12.36 -1.58
CA ARG A 68 1.34 -11.91 -2.75
C ARG A 68 0.43 -11.37 -3.87
N ASN A 69 -0.69 -12.07 -4.13
CA ASN A 69 -1.66 -11.62 -5.12
C ASN A 69 -2.32 -10.30 -4.70
N PHE A 70 -2.63 -10.14 -3.41
CA PHE A 70 -3.11 -8.88 -2.86
C PHE A 70 -2.11 -7.74 -3.10
N ALA A 71 -0.84 -7.91 -2.72
CA ALA A 71 0.19 -6.90 -2.90
C ALA A 71 0.40 -6.54 -4.39
N SER A 72 0.44 -7.55 -5.27
CA SER A 72 0.57 -7.34 -6.72
C SER A 72 -0.66 -6.64 -7.31
N GLY A 73 -1.86 -6.99 -6.85
CA GLY A 73 -3.11 -6.38 -7.26
C GLY A 73 -3.20 -4.92 -6.84
N MET A 74 -2.83 -4.61 -5.58
CA MET A 74 -2.76 -3.23 -5.09
C MET A 74 -1.73 -2.42 -5.85
N MET A 75 -0.53 -2.95 -6.08
CA MET A 75 0.49 -2.25 -6.84
C MET A 75 0.03 -1.94 -8.27
N THR A 76 -0.55 -2.91 -8.96
CA THR A 76 -1.02 -2.71 -10.35
C THR A 76 -2.24 -1.80 -10.40
N GLY A 77 -3.14 -1.92 -9.43
CA GLY A 77 -4.41 -1.21 -9.41
C GLY A 77 -4.34 0.19 -8.84
N ALA A 78 -3.54 0.42 -7.78
CA ALA A 78 -3.47 1.71 -7.08
C ALA A 78 -2.25 2.54 -7.45
N THR A 79 -1.05 1.93 -7.60
CA THR A 79 0.23 2.64 -7.75
C THR A 79 1.09 2.06 -8.87
N SER A 80 0.50 1.84 -10.04
CA SER A 80 1.21 1.27 -11.18
C SER A 80 2.41 2.13 -11.61
N PRO A 81 3.63 1.56 -11.75
CA PRO A 81 4.78 2.30 -12.24
C PRO A 81 4.66 2.70 -13.72
N THR A 82 3.82 1.98 -14.50
CA THR A 82 3.69 2.17 -15.95
C THR A 82 2.54 3.10 -16.34
N ARG A 83 1.64 3.43 -15.40
CA ARG A 83 0.46 4.26 -15.66
C ARG A 83 0.45 5.47 -14.73
N ARG A 84 -0.19 6.55 -15.17
CA ARG A 84 -0.48 7.69 -14.30
C ARG A 84 -1.49 7.25 -13.24
N TRP A 85 -1.18 7.43 -11.95
CA TRP A 85 -2.05 7.05 -10.85
C TRP A 85 -2.44 8.23 -9.95
N PHE A 86 -1.85 9.40 -10.17
CA PHE A 86 -2.24 10.66 -9.54
C PHE A 86 -2.08 11.81 -10.53
N LYS A 87 -2.80 12.88 -10.30
CA LYS A 87 -2.67 14.20 -10.90
C LYS A 87 -2.67 15.26 -9.82
N THR A 88 -2.08 16.41 -10.10
CA THR A 88 -2.10 17.57 -9.22
C THR A 88 -3.05 18.62 -9.75
N GLY A 89 -3.69 19.34 -8.85
CA GLY A 89 -4.63 20.42 -9.13
C GLY A 89 -4.56 21.49 -8.06
N ILE A 90 -5.48 22.44 -8.05
CA ILE A 90 -5.60 23.48 -7.03
C ILE A 90 -6.76 23.13 -6.10
N MET A 91 -6.56 23.30 -4.79
CA MET A 91 -7.61 23.16 -3.81
C MET A 91 -8.59 24.34 -3.86
N ASN A 92 -9.76 24.13 -4.41
CA ASN A 92 -10.78 25.16 -4.57
C ASN A 92 -11.65 25.24 -3.30
N ARG A 93 -11.22 26.04 -2.29
CA ARG A 93 -11.97 26.20 -1.02
C ARG A 93 -13.31 26.95 -1.19
N ASP A 94 -13.43 27.77 -2.23
CA ASP A 94 -14.57 28.71 -2.41
C ASP A 94 -15.64 28.20 -3.38
N ASN A 95 -15.83 26.95 -3.64
CA ASN A 95 -16.87 26.41 -4.53
C ASN A 95 -17.18 27.26 -5.81
N LYS A 96 -16.51 28.39 -6.00
CA LYS A 96 -16.44 29.12 -7.26
C LYS A 96 -15.45 28.34 -8.11
N LYS A 97 -15.97 27.56 -9.05
CA LYS A 97 -15.21 26.93 -10.13
C LYS A 97 -14.46 28.02 -10.91
N ASN A 98 -13.39 28.57 -10.34
CA ASN A 98 -12.39 29.25 -11.14
C ASN A 98 -11.79 28.15 -12.03
N LYS A 99 -12.16 28.18 -13.30
CA LYS A 99 -11.52 27.33 -14.29
C LYS A 99 -10.03 27.65 -14.21
N MET A 100 -9.23 26.65 -13.84
CA MET A 100 -7.78 26.75 -13.96
C MET A 100 -7.46 27.19 -15.38
N SER A 101 -6.57 28.16 -15.53
CA SER A 101 -6.06 28.54 -16.84
C SER A 101 -5.35 27.32 -17.48
N TYR A 102 -5.23 27.32 -18.79
CA TYR A 102 -4.49 26.27 -19.49
C TYR A 102 -3.03 26.18 -18.99
N ALA A 103 -2.39 27.32 -18.73
CA ALA A 103 -1.03 27.39 -18.20
C ALA A 103 -0.92 26.73 -16.82
N ALA A 104 -1.89 26.94 -15.92
CA ALA A 104 -1.93 26.32 -14.61
C ALA A 104 -2.15 24.80 -14.70
N LYS A 105 -3.06 24.34 -15.57
CA LYS A 105 -3.28 22.89 -15.83
C LYS A 105 -2.02 22.21 -16.36
N LEU A 106 -1.34 22.86 -17.30
CA LEU A 106 -0.11 22.37 -17.89
C LEU A 106 1.01 22.28 -16.86
N TRP A 107 1.16 23.30 -16.02
CA TRP A 107 2.15 23.28 -14.93
C TRP A 107 1.90 22.13 -13.96
N CYS A 108 0.66 21.94 -13.51
CA CYS A 108 0.27 20.83 -12.65
C CYS A 108 0.57 19.47 -13.30
N SER A 109 0.25 19.30 -14.59
CA SER A 109 0.57 18.07 -15.32
C SER A 109 2.07 17.80 -15.38
N ASN A 110 2.88 18.83 -15.66
CA ASN A 110 4.34 18.71 -15.71
C ASN A 110 4.94 18.41 -14.34
N GLN A 111 4.43 19.04 -13.28
CA GLN A 111 4.86 18.76 -11.90
C GLN A 111 4.53 17.31 -11.50
N ALA A 112 3.32 16.82 -11.77
CA ALA A 112 2.96 15.43 -11.51
C ALA A 112 3.84 14.44 -12.28
N GLU A 113 4.22 14.78 -13.53
CA GLU A 113 5.12 13.98 -14.35
C GLU A 113 6.54 13.97 -13.77
N LEU A 114 7.03 15.10 -13.26
CA LEU A 114 8.33 15.20 -12.58
C LEU A 114 8.35 14.34 -11.33
N SER A 115 7.35 14.46 -10.46
CA SER A 115 7.24 13.63 -9.25
C SER A 115 7.22 12.13 -9.59
N ARG A 116 6.50 11.73 -10.64
CA ARG A 116 6.51 10.32 -11.09
C ARG A 116 7.89 9.85 -11.56
N LYS A 117 8.62 10.68 -12.30
CA LYS A 117 10.00 10.38 -12.73
C LYS A 117 10.93 10.20 -11.53
N ILE A 118 10.82 11.04 -10.50
CA ILE A 118 11.60 10.93 -9.27
C ILE A 118 11.25 9.62 -8.53
N LEU A 119 9.96 9.32 -8.36
CA LEU A 119 9.53 8.07 -7.75
C LEU A 119 10.03 6.84 -8.52
N TYR A 120 10.07 6.92 -9.86
CA TYR A 120 10.57 5.83 -10.70
C TYR A 120 12.10 5.69 -10.61
N ALA A 121 12.85 6.80 -10.55
CA ALA A 121 14.30 6.79 -10.39
C ALA A 121 14.73 6.32 -8.99
N SER A 122 13.89 6.56 -7.99
CA SER A 122 14.11 6.11 -6.61
C SER A 122 13.79 4.61 -6.43
N ASN A 123 13.95 4.13 -5.21
CA ASN A 123 13.60 2.76 -4.82
C ASN A 123 12.11 2.59 -4.41
N PHE A 124 11.26 3.59 -4.62
CA PHE A 124 9.87 3.62 -4.16
C PHE A 124 9.06 2.40 -4.65
N TYR A 125 9.01 2.18 -5.98
CA TYR A 125 8.24 1.07 -6.55
C TYR A 125 8.79 -0.31 -6.22
N GLN A 126 10.08 -0.41 -5.85
CA GLN A 126 10.67 -1.67 -5.40
C GLN A 126 10.18 -2.07 -3.99
N LEU A 127 9.85 -1.07 -3.17
CA LEU A 127 9.44 -1.26 -1.78
C LEU A 127 7.93 -1.37 -1.58
N LEU A 128 7.13 -0.84 -2.50
CA LEU A 128 5.66 -0.86 -2.39
C LEU A 128 5.05 -2.26 -2.21
N PRO A 129 5.53 -3.33 -2.91
CA PRO A 129 5.00 -4.67 -2.66
C PRO A 129 5.12 -5.10 -1.21
N GLU A 130 6.25 -4.79 -0.54
CA GLU A 130 6.45 -5.09 0.88
C GLU A 130 5.49 -4.28 1.78
N VAL A 131 5.25 -3.00 1.44
CA VAL A 131 4.27 -2.16 2.15
C VAL A 131 2.87 -2.80 2.07
N TYR A 132 2.45 -3.21 0.88
CA TYR A 132 1.13 -3.83 0.70
C TYR A 132 1.04 -5.21 1.33
N GLU A 133 2.10 -6.02 1.31
CA GLU A 133 2.15 -7.29 2.04
C GLU A 133 1.99 -7.05 3.55
N GLN A 134 2.74 -6.11 4.12
CA GLN A 134 2.62 -5.77 5.53
C GLN A 134 1.23 -5.23 5.87
N LEU A 135 0.68 -4.34 5.02
CA LEU A 135 -0.66 -3.77 5.22
C LEU A 135 -1.75 -4.86 5.18
N GLY A 136 -1.69 -5.77 4.22
CA GLY A 136 -2.65 -6.87 4.10
C GLY A 136 -2.61 -7.85 5.26
N VAL A 137 -1.42 -8.16 5.77
CA VAL A 137 -1.23 -9.14 6.86
C VAL A 137 -1.35 -8.50 8.24
N PHE A 138 -0.57 -7.44 8.51
CA PHE A 138 -0.41 -6.84 9.85
C PHE A 138 -1.27 -5.59 10.05
N LEU A 139 -2.05 -5.18 9.05
CA LEU A 139 -2.96 -4.04 9.05
C LEU A 139 -2.28 -2.67 9.04
N PHE A 140 -0.99 -2.61 9.19
CA PHE A 140 -0.21 -1.37 9.09
C PHE A 140 1.20 -1.65 8.55
N SER A 141 1.77 -0.63 7.95
CA SER A 141 3.16 -0.61 7.47
C SER A 141 3.72 0.78 7.63
N CYS A 142 5.02 0.91 7.89
CA CYS A 142 5.69 2.20 8.02
C CYS A 142 6.83 2.32 7.03
N MET A 143 6.84 3.44 6.31
CA MET A 143 7.90 3.82 5.38
C MET A 143 8.59 5.09 5.86
N THR A 144 9.92 5.13 5.78
CA THR A 144 10.70 6.36 5.99
C THR A 144 10.94 7.06 4.66
N MET A 145 10.99 8.38 4.70
CA MET A 145 11.32 9.24 3.58
C MET A 145 12.60 10.00 3.92
N GLU A 146 13.64 9.81 3.13
CA GLU A 146 14.94 10.46 3.30
C GLU A 146 15.29 11.22 2.03
N LYS A 147 15.86 12.42 2.16
CA LYS A 147 16.39 13.17 1.01
C LYS A 147 17.64 12.47 0.50
N ASP A 148 17.76 12.34 -0.82
CA ASP A 148 18.91 11.75 -1.48
C ASP A 148 19.50 12.76 -2.47
N TYR A 149 20.82 12.86 -2.49
CA TYR A 149 21.52 13.80 -3.37
C TYR A 149 21.56 13.33 -4.82
N ASP A 150 21.49 11.99 -5.03
CA ASP A 150 21.55 11.41 -6.37
C ASP A 150 20.17 11.30 -7.04
N ASN A 151 19.15 10.84 -6.27
CA ASN A 151 17.82 10.53 -6.78
C ASN A 151 16.70 11.36 -6.14
N VAL A 152 17.05 12.47 -5.45
CA VAL A 152 16.13 13.36 -4.74
C VAL A 152 15.47 12.71 -3.52
N ALA A 153 14.99 11.48 -3.63
CA ALA A 153 14.30 10.76 -2.58
C ALA A 153 14.77 9.30 -2.45
N ASN A 154 14.90 8.83 -1.21
CA ASN A 154 15.18 7.45 -0.86
C ASN A 154 14.20 6.99 0.22
N PHE A 155 13.68 5.78 0.08
CA PHE A 155 12.66 5.22 0.95
C PHE A 155 13.17 3.95 1.64
N LYS A 156 12.62 3.65 2.83
CA LYS A 156 12.88 2.38 3.53
C LYS A 156 11.60 1.90 4.20
N VAL A 157 11.23 0.65 3.98
CA VAL A 157 10.14 0.01 4.72
C VAL A 157 10.67 -0.55 6.02
N LEU A 158 9.97 -0.30 7.10
CA LEU A 158 10.37 -0.76 8.43
C LEU A 158 9.74 -2.12 8.73
N PRO A 159 10.51 -3.11 9.20
CA PRO A 159 9.95 -4.37 9.65
C PRO A 159 9.01 -4.18 10.83
N ILE A 160 7.89 -4.89 10.84
CA ILE A 160 6.91 -4.87 11.94
C ILE A 160 7.60 -5.26 13.25
N GLY A 161 7.38 -4.48 14.31
CA GLY A 161 8.03 -4.67 15.62
C GLY A 161 9.36 -3.96 15.81
N SER A 162 9.92 -3.33 14.75
CA SER A 162 11.09 -2.46 14.86
C SER A 162 10.74 -1.00 15.13
N TYR A 163 9.47 -0.65 15.16
CA TYR A 163 8.99 0.70 15.40
C TYR A 163 7.68 0.71 16.20
N TYR A 164 7.44 1.83 16.85
CA TYR A 164 6.21 2.16 17.57
C TYR A 164 5.77 3.54 17.15
N TYR A 165 4.46 3.80 17.10
CA TYR A 165 3.92 5.10 16.72
C TYR A 165 2.75 5.52 17.60
N SER A 166 2.45 6.81 17.59
CA SER A 166 1.22 7.36 18.15
C SER A 166 0.59 8.39 17.23
N LYS A 167 -0.68 8.67 17.49
CA LYS A 167 -1.52 9.57 16.70
C LYS A 167 -1.83 10.83 17.49
N ASP A 168 -2.07 11.92 16.79
CA ASP A 168 -2.62 13.15 17.34
C ASP A 168 -4.12 13.00 17.65
N GLY A 169 -4.73 14.04 18.24
CA GLY A 169 -6.18 14.04 18.54
C GLY A 169 -7.10 13.99 17.30
N ARG A 170 -6.55 14.04 16.08
CA ARG A 170 -7.28 13.91 14.81
C ARG A 170 -7.09 12.53 14.18
N GLY A 171 -6.33 11.64 14.81
CA GLY A 171 -6.01 10.31 14.30
C GLY A 171 -4.87 10.27 13.29
N VAL A 172 -4.13 11.38 13.11
CA VAL A 172 -2.96 11.43 12.22
C VAL A 172 -1.71 11.03 12.99
N VAL A 173 -0.90 10.13 12.40
CA VAL A 173 0.37 9.73 13.01
C VAL A 173 1.34 10.90 12.99
N ASP A 174 1.79 11.31 14.17
CA ASP A 174 2.71 12.42 14.39
C ASP A 174 3.98 12.05 15.15
N THR A 175 4.02 10.87 15.74
CA THR A 175 5.13 10.38 16.55
C THR A 175 5.54 8.98 16.10
N VAL A 176 6.83 8.77 15.84
CA VAL A 176 7.41 7.46 15.53
C VAL A 176 8.71 7.26 16.31
N CYS A 177 8.82 6.11 16.95
CA CYS A 177 10.02 5.61 17.61
C CYS A 177 10.51 4.36 16.88
N ARG A 178 11.67 4.42 16.23
CA ARG A 178 12.28 3.32 15.50
C ARG A 178 13.46 2.77 16.27
N ASN A 179 13.52 1.43 16.42
CA ASN A 179 14.66 0.70 16.97
C ASN A 179 15.36 -0.08 15.86
N TYR A 180 16.67 0.09 15.73
CA TYR A 180 17.46 -0.63 14.73
C TYR A 180 18.86 -0.89 15.21
N MET A 181 19.57 -1.79 14.53
CA MET A 181 20.97 -2.06 14.79
C MET A 181 21.83 -1.36 13.75
N GLU A 182 22.92 -0.75 14.20
CA GLU A 182 23.90 -0.11 13.34
C GLU A 182 25.32 -0.52 13.76
N SER A 183 26.26 -0.66 12.80
CA SER A 183 27.63 -1.00 13.10
C SER A 183 28.39 0.19 13.69
N ALA A 184 29.39 -0.09 14.54
CA ALA A 184 30.24 0.97 15.10
C ALA A 184 30.90 1.83 14.01
N LYS A 185 31.28 1.21 12.88
CA LYS A 185 31.83 1.90 11.72
C LYS A 185 30.85 2.94 11.18
N ASN A 186 29.62 2.52 10.86
CA ASN A 186 28.61 3.41 10.29
C ASN A 186 28.20 4.52 11.25
N LEU A 187 28.16 4.22 12.56
CA LEU A 187 27.88 5.24 13.59
C LEU A 187 28.92 6.33 13.60
N VAL A 188 30.21 5.96 13.58
CA VAL A 188 31.32 6.92 13.57
C VAL A 188 31.37 7.71 12.27
N GLU A 189 31.13 7.07 11.11
CA GLU A 189 31.09 7.74 9.81
C GLU A 189 29.93 8.74 9.71
N ARG A 190 28.77 8.41 10.28
CA ARG A 190 27.55 9.21 10.18
C ARG A 190 27.45 10.33 11.21
N TYR A 191 27.91 10.08 12.43
CA TYR A 191 27.71 11.02 13.56
C TYR A 191 29.01 11.62 14.09
N GLY A 192 30.17 11.11 13.69
CA GLY A 192 31.46 11.49 14.22
C GLY A 192 31.83 10.73 15.50
N LEU A 193 33.13 10.55 15.73
CA LEU A 193 33.66 9.82 16.89
C LEU A 193 33.28 10.48 18.21
N GLU A 194 33.25 11.81 18.22
CA GLU A 194 33.02 12.64 19.42
C GLU A 194 31.61 12.49 19.98
N ASN A 195 30.64 12.24 19.11
CA ASN A 195 29.21 12.09 19.50
C ASN A 195 28.86 10.67 19.91
N CYS A 196 29.73 9.70 19.64
CA CYS A 196 29.53 8.31 19.99
C CYS A 196 29.96 8.03 21.43
N SER A 197 29.30 7.04 22.08
CA SER A 197 29.68 6.61 23.43
C SER A 197 31.08 6.01 23.49
N ASP A 198 31.67 6.01 24.69
CA ASP A 198 32.96 5.37 24.92
C ASP A 198 33.00 3.91 24.51
N ALA A 199 31.89 3.21 24.67
CA ALA A 199 31.72 1.82 24.25
C ALA A 199 31.86 1.67 22.73
N VAL A 200 31.18 2.53 21.93
CA VAL A 200 31.33 2.54 20.48
C VAL A 200 32.73 2.93 20.05
N GLN A 201 33.34 3.93 20.70
CA GLN A 201 34.71 4.40 20.38
C GLN A 201 35.76 3.30 20.61
N GLN A 202 35.65 2.54 21.71
CA GLN A 202 36.54 1.41 22.01
C GLN A 202 36.34 0.26 21.00
N VAL A 203 35.09 -0.09 20.71
CA VAL A 203 34.75 -1.17 19.79
C VAL A 203 35.12 -0.82 18.36
N TYR A 204 34.98 0.44 17.95
CA TYR A 204 35.35 0.92 16.62
C TYR A 204 36.81 0.62 16.27
N LYS A 205 37.74 0.78 17.24
CA LYS A 205 39.16 0.51 17.06
C LYS A 205 39.48 -0.98 16.90
N ALA A 206 38.75 -1.84 17.61
CA ALA A 206 39.04 -3.28 17.67
C ALA A 206 38.14 -4.12 16.73
N ARG A 207 36.87 -3.79 16.64
CA ARG A 207 35.83 -4.56 15.92
C ARG A 207 34.77 -3.63 15.29
N PRO A 208 35.11 -2.92 14.21
CA PRO A 208 34.28 -1.87 13.64
C PRO A 208 32.88 -2.35 13.13
N ASN A 209 32.73 -3.67 12.92
CA ASN A 209 31.47 -4.26 12.47
C ASN A 209 30.53 -4.70 13.61
N ASP A 210 30.93 -4.54 14.88
CA ASP A 210 30.04 -4.85 15.99
C ASP A 210 28.84 -3.91 15.98
N MET A 211 27.67 -4.47 16.33
CA MET A 211 26.38 -3.81 16.16
C MET A 211 25.87 -3.24 17.48
N PHE A 212 25.39 -2.01 17.43
CA PHE A 212 24.79 -1.28 18.55
C PHE A 212 23.31 -1.02 18.28
N GLU A 213 22.49 -1.09 19.33
CA GLU A 213 21.06 -0.77 19.24
C GLU A 213 20.87 0.75 19.32
N ILE A 214 20.26 1.29 18.28
CA ILE A 214 20.01 2.71 18.10
C ILE A 214 18.51 2.97 18.09
N VAL A 215 18.12 4.08 18.70
CA VAL A 215 16.75 4.60 18.64
C VAL A 215 16.76 5.90 17.84
N HIS A 216 15.87 5.98 16.87
CA HIS A 216 15.52 7.22 16.21
C HIS A 216 14.08 7.58 16.59
N PHE A 217 13.90 8.73 17.23
CA PHE A 217 12.64 9.20 17.75
C PHE A 217 12.26 10.52 17.08
N VAL A 218 11.04 10.61 16.57
CA VAL A 218 10.50 11.83 15.97
C VAL A 218 9.12 12.09 16.55
N GLU A 219 8.90 13.31 17.07
CA GLU A 219 7.62 13.76 17.60
C GLU A 219 7.38 15.26 17.36
N PRO A 220 6.15 15.79 17.52
CA PRO A 220 5.89 17.22 17.44
C PRO A 220 6.73 18.02 18.43
N ASN A 221 7.35 19.09 17.95
CA ASN A 221 8.24 19.91 18.74
C ASN A 221 7.49 21.01 19.50
N ARG A 222 7.54 20.98 20.82
CA ARG A 222 6.95 22.03 21.67
C ARG A 222 7.77 23.33 21.67
N GLU A 223 9.04 23.26 21.28
CA GLU A 223 9.96 24.42 21.14
C GLU A 223 9.98 24.96 19.71
N TYR A 224 8.98 24.59 18.88
CA TYR A 224 8.89 25.04 17.49
C TYR A 224 8.83 26.57 17.39
N LYS A 225 9.63 27.11 16.47
CA LYS A 225 9.61 28.53 16.08
C LYS A 225 9.57 28.63 14.56
N GLU A 226 8.52 29.28 14.07
CA GLU A 226 8.33 29.50 12.64
C GLU A 226 9.49 30.31 12.05
N GLY A 227 9.99 29.87 10.89
CA GLY A 227 11.10 30.54 10.19
C GLY A 227 12.47 30.43 10.86
N SER A 228 12.62 29.66 11.95
CA SER A 228 13.92 29.49 12.58
C SER A 228 14.88 28.67 11.72
N PRO A 229 16.11 29.15 11.49
CA PRO A 229 17.14 28.37 10.79
C PRO A 229 17.71 27.22 11.63
N ILE A 230 17.42 27.21 12.95
CA ILE A 230 17.94 26.20 13.88
C ILE A 230 17.18 24.89 13.69
N SER A 231 17.89 23.84 13.29
CA SER A 231 17.31 22.52 13.02
C SER A 231 16.49 21.97 14.20
N ALA A 232 16.93 22.18 15.44
CA ALA A 232 16.23 21.72 16.63
C ALA A 232 14.91 22.48 16.94
N GLN A 233 14.61 23.60 16.26
CA GLN A 233 13.40 24.41 16.45
C GLN A 233 12.36 24.20 15.33
N LYS A 234 12.56 23.21 14.47
CA LYS A 234 11.62 22.83 13.41
C LYS A 234 10.36 22.18 13.98
N LYS A 235 9.35 22.00 13.15
CA LYS A 235 8.02 21.52 13.54
C LYS A 235 8.03 20.17 14.25
N PHE A 236 8.91 19.25 13.80
CA PHE A 236 9.09 17.94 14.43
C PHE A 236 10.52 17.85 14.96
N ILE A 237 10.67 17.50 16.26
CA ILE A 237 11.97 17.21 16.84
C ILE A 237 12.41 15.80 16.45
N SER A 238 13.67 15.63 16.13
CA SER A 238 14.27 14.35 15.79
C SER A 238 15.50 14.12 16.67
N VAL A 239 15.51 13.01 17.40
CA VAL A 239 16.65 12.60 18.22
C VAL A 239 17.08 11.19 17.87
N THR A 240 18.40 10.99 17.84
CA THR A 240 19.01 9.68 17.67
C THR A 240 19.94 9.42 18.85
N TYR A 241 19.80 8.26 19.49
CA TYR A 241 20.61 7.91 20.65
C TYR A 241 20.86 6.39 20.75
N GLU A 242 21.92 6.03 21.47
CA GLU A 242 22.27 4.64 21.76
C GLU A 242 21.51 4.12 22.98
N VAL A 243 21.06 2.84 22.92
CA VAL A 243 20.37 2.17 24.01
C VAL A 243 21.37 1.58 25.01
N GLY A 244 21.19 1.84 26.30
CA GLY A 244 21.87 1.10 27.37
C GLY A 244 23.30 1.53 27.71
N ASN A 245 23.85 2.55 27.07
CA ASN A 245 25.26 2.93 27.26
C ASN A 245 25.50 4.11 28.25
N GLY A 246 24.70 4.27 29.29
CA GLY A 246 24.97 5.23 30.38
C GLY A 246 25.21 6.71 29.98
N THR A 247 25.44 6.97 28.71
CA THR A 247 25.61 8.30 28.14
C THR A 247 24.30 9.09 28.15
N THR A 248 24.39 10.33 28.63
CA THR A 248 23.25 11.28 28.62
C THR A 248 23.14 12.04 27.30
N SER A 249 24.09 11.88 26.39
CA SER A 249 24.18 12.60 25.12
C SER A 249 23.41 11.90 24.00
N PHE A 250 22.94 12.70 23.05
CA PHE A 250 22.38 12.24 21.79
C PHE A 250 23.49 12.08 20.74
N LEU A 251 23.39 11.07 19.88
CA LEU A 251 24.20 10.97 18.67
C LEU A 251 23.89 12.13 17.72
N LYS A 252 22.60 12.49 17.62
CA LYS A 252 22.14 13.63 16.81
C LYS A 252 20.85 14.19 17.40
N LYS A 253 20.75 15.52 17.52
CA LYS A 253 19.51 16.25 17.79
C LYS A 253 19.27 17.19 16.61
N ALA A 254 18.15 16.99 15.92
CA ALA A 254 17.77 17.72 14.72
C ALA A 254 16.26 17.93 14.69
N GLY A 255 15.72 18.40 13.57
CA GLY A 255 14.28 18.48 13.36
C GLY A 255 13.93 18.45 11.89
N PHE A 256 12.65 18.26 11.63
CA PHE A 256 12.05 18.22 10.31
C PHE A 256 10.89 19.22 10.23
N ASP A 257 10.74 19.88 9.10
CA ASP A 257 9.57 20.72 8.83
C ASP A 257 8.36 19.87 8.46
N LYS A 258 8.58 18.77 7.73
CA LYS A 258 7.60 17.75 7.40
C LYS A 258 7.94 16.44 8.09
N PHE A 259 6.93 15.70 8.49
CA PHE A 259 7.13 14.41 9.16
C PHE A 259 7.79 13.40 8.22
N PRO A 260 8.93 12.77 8.61
CA PRO A 260 9.73 11.95 7.71
C PRO A 260 9.27 10.48 7.62
N TYR A 261 8.16 10.14 8.25
CA TYR A 261 7.58 8.81 8.24
C TYR A 261 6.16 8.84 7.69
N VAL A 262 5.79 7.80 6.98
CA VAL A 262 4.40 7.57 6.58
C VAL A 262 3.97 6.20 7.09
N VAL A 263 2.85 6.17 7.79
CA VAL A 263 2.23 4.93 8.27
C VAL A 263 0.99 4.68 7.43
N PHE A 264 1.00 3.54 6.73
CA PHE A 264 -0.16 3.01 6.05
C PHE A 264 -0.97 2.21 7.07
N GLU A 265 -2.26 2.45 7.16
CA GLU A 265 -3.17 1.71 8.03
C GLU A 265 -4.32 1.13 7.21
N ALA A 266 -4.75 -0.09 7.52
CA ALA A 266 -5.86 -0.75 6.80
C ALA A 266 -7.23 -0.20 7.22
N SER A 267 -7.34 0.33 8.44
CA SER A 267 -8.57 0.91 8.96
C SER A 267 -8.25 2.06 9.92
N CYS A 268 -9.13 3.06 9.96
CA CYS A 268 -9.03 4.16 10.91
C CYS A 268 -10.11 4.00 11.98
N ASN A 269 -9.69 3.67 13.20
CA ASN A 269 -10.55 3.78 14.39
C ASN A 269 -10.04 4.97 15.19
N GLY A 270 -10.89 5.96 15.44
CA GLY A 270 -10.47 7.23 16.03
C GLY A 270 -9.83 7.13 17.42
N GLU A 271 -10.09 6.06 18.16
CA GLU A 271 -9.62 5.85 19.54
C GLU A 271 -8.50 4.79 19.65
N ASP A 272 -8.42 3.86 18.71
CA ASP A 272 -7.42 2.78 18.76
C ASP A 272 -6.04 3.29 18.32
N ALA A 273 -5.01 2.96 19.12
CA ALA A 273 -3.63 3.30 18.78
C ALA A 273 -3.15 2.59 17.51
N TYR A 274 -3.62 1.36 17.28
CA TYR A 274 -3.30 0.52 16.12
C TYR A 274 -4.58 0.00 15.47
N PRO A 275 -4.60 -0.22 14.13
CA PRO A 275 -5.75 -0.77 13.45
C PRO A 275 -6.04 -2.20 13.92
N SER A 276 -7.33 -2.54 14.07
CA SER A 276 -7.80 -3.83 14.53
C SER A 276 -8.58 -4.62 13.46
N LYS A 277 -8.85 -4.02 12.30
CA LYS A 277 -9.68 -4.59 11.23
C LYS A 277 -8.90 -4.64 9.91
N GLY A 278 -8.92 -5.80 9.25
CA GLY A 278 -8.30 -5.98 7.92
C GLY A 278 -8.15 -7.44 7.54
N CYS A 279 -7.65 -7.68 6.33
CA CYS A 279 -7.62 -8.99 5.70
C CYS A 279 -6.92 -10.06 6.56
N GLY A 280 -5.77 -9.73 7.13
CA GLY A 280 -4.99 -10.68 7.94
C GLY A 280 -5.76 -11.21 9.13
N ILE A 281 -6.41 -10.32 9.91
CA ILE A 281 -7.19 -10.72 11.09
C ILE A 281 -8.41 -11.56 10.69
N TYR A 282 -9.11 -11.17 9.61
CA TYR A 282 -10.28 -11.91 9.16
C TYR A 282 -9.93 -13.30 8.61
N ALA A 283 -8.79 -13.44 7.95
CA ALA A 283 -8.34 -14.70 7.39
C ALA A 283 -7.60 -15.62 8.41
N LEU A 284 -7.22 -15.11 9.57
CA LEU A 284 -6.44 -15.86 10.55
C LEU A 284 -7.15 -17.12 11.06
N PRO A 285 -8.45 -17.11 11.41
CA PRO A 285 -9.17 -18.33 11.82
C PRO A 285 -9.15 -19.41 10.73
N ASP A 286 -9.44 -19.04 9.49
CA ASP A 286 -9.45 -19.94 8.34
C ASP A 286 -8.06 -20.50 8.06
N ALA A 287 -7.01 -19.68 8.18
CA ALA A 287 -5.63 -20.13 8.02
C ALA A 287 -5.23 -21.14 9.12
N LYS A 288 -5.61 -20.90 10.39
CA LYS A 288 -5.36 -21.84 11.50
C LYS A 288 -6.09 -23.17 11.26
N GLN A 289 -7.34 -23.12 10.85
CA GLN A 289 -8.14 -24.30 10.56
C GLN A 289 -7.58 -25.06 9.36
N LEU A 290 -7.22 -24.40 8.26
CA LEU A 290 -6.60 -24.99 7.09
C LEU A 290 -5.33 -25.77 7.44
N MET A 291 -4.41 -25.17 8.19
CA MET A 291 -3.17 -25.82 8.59
C MET A 291 -3.41 -27.04 9.49
N SER A 292 -4.39 -26.96 10.38
CA SER A 292 -4.81 -28.09 11.22
C SER A 292 -5.38 -29.23 10.40
N MET A 293 -6.28 -28.94 9.46
CA MET A 293 -6.90 -29.97 8.60
C MET A 293 -5.88 -30.64 7.67
N ILE A 294 -4.94 -29.89 7.10
CA ILE A 294 -3.86 -30.48 6.28
C ILE A 294 -2.98 -31.41 7.11
N LYS A 295 -2.68 -31.03 8.34
CA LYS A 295 -1.92 -31.89 9.26
C LYS A 295 -2.65 -33.18 9.56
N GLU A 296 -3.95 -33.11 9.84
CA GLU A 296 -4.77 -34.31 10.13
C GLU A 296 -4.97 -35.17 8.88
N LEU A 297 -5.19 -34.55 7.70
CA LEU A 297 -5.23 -35.27 6.43
C LEU A 297 -3.93 -36.03 6.17
N GLY A 298 -2.77 -35.39 6.40
CA GLY A 298 -1.48 -36.06 6.28
C GLY A 298 -1.30 -37.25 7.25
N LYS A 299 -1.81 -37.14 8.47
CA LYS A 299 -1.82 -38.27 9.44
C LYS A 299 -2.77 -39.38 8.99
N ALA A 300 -3.97 -39.03 8.52
CA ALA A 300 -4.95 -39.98 8.02
C ALA A 300 -4.39 -40.80 6.85
N VAL A 301 -3.82 -40.10 5.85
CA VAL A 301 -3.19 -40.73 4.68
C VAL A 301 -2.03 -41.65 5.11
N LYS A 302 -1.17 -41.21 6.04
CA LYS A 302 -0.09 -42.08 6.57
C LYS A 302 -0.63 -43.33 7.22
N LYS A 303 -1.71 -43.24 8.03
CA LYS A 303 -2.35 -44.40 8.65
C LYS A 303 -3.01 -45.33 7.64
N MET A 304 -3.52 -44.77 6.52
CA MET A 304 -4.09 -45.58 5.43
C MET A 304 -2.99 -46.34 4.66
N VAL A 305 -1.87 -45.66 4.36
CA VAL A 305 -0.76 -46.26 3.59
C VAL A 305 0.05 -47.24 4.44
N SER A 306 0.25 -46.94 5.73
CA SER A 306 1.02 -47.77 6.65
C SER A 306 0.29 -47.89 7.99
N PRO A 307 -0.78 -48.72 8.05
CA PRO A 307 -1.54 -48.91 9.27
C PRO A 307 -0.72 -49.66 10.32
N ALA A 308 -1.01 -49.36 11.58
CA ALA A 308 -0.49 -50.21 12.66
C ALA A 308 -1.25 -51.55 12.65
N TYR A 309 -0.53 -52.63 12.74
CA TYR A 309 -1.09 -53.98 12.70
C TYR A 309 -1.17 -54.59 14.08
N GLN A 310 -2.17 -55.44 14.29
CA GLN A 310 -2.27 -56.37 15.41
C GLN A 310 -2.31 -57.80 14.90
N GLY A 311 -1.69 -58.68 15.60
CA GLY A 311 -1.65 -60.07 15.26
C GLY A 311 -1.21 -60.93 16.47
N SER A 312 -1.15 -62.25 16.29
CA SER A 312 -0.67 -63.14 17.31
C SER A 312 0.77 -62.83 17.73
N ALA A 313 1.09 -63.02 19.01
CA ALA A 313 2.45 -62.83 19.54
C ALA A 313 3.49 -63.74 18.83
N SER A 314 3.08 -64.86 18.26
CA SER A 314 3.91 -65.75 17.47
C SER A 314 4.42 -65.15 16.16
N LEU A 315 3.70 -64.12 15.61
CA LEU A 315 4.05 -63.43 14.39
C LEU A 315 5.01 -62.25 14.59
N LYS A 316 5.23 -61.84 15.84
CA LYS A 316 6.04 -60.63 16.15
C LYS A 316 7.48 -60.71 15.63
N ASN A 317 8.06 -61.92 15.59
CA ASN A 317 9.45 -62.15 15.16
C ASN A 317 9.57 -62.79 13.77
N LYS A 318 8.46 -63.07 13.08
CA LYS A 318 8.50 -63.59 11.71
C LYS A 318 8.68 -62.43 10.72
N ARG A 319 9.58 -62.61 9.75
CA ARG A 319 9.71 -61.70 8.61
C ARG A 319 8.55 -61.94 7.66
N LEU A 320 7.63 -61.00 7.60
CA LEU A 320 6.55 -61.00 6.63
C LEU A 320 7.01 -60.23 5.39
N SER A 321 6.63 -60.70 4.22
CA SER A 321 6.93 -60.04 2.94
C SER A 321 5.66 -59.42 2.39
N ASP A 322 5.77 -58.20 1.85
CA ASP A 322 4.74 -57.47 1.11
C ASP A 322 4.92 -57.59 -0.41
N ASN A 323 5.82 -58.46 -0.87
CA ASN A 323 6.04 -58.71 -2.29
C ASN A 323 4.79 -59.32 -2.94
N PRO A 324 4.41 -58.88 -4.15
CA PRO A 324 3.30 -59.48 -4.88
C PRO A 324 3.44 -60.98 -5.06
N GLY A 325 2.41 -61.74 -4.65
CA GLY A 325 2.39 -63.19 -4.79
C GLY A 325 3.12 -63.97 -3.68
N PHE A 326 3.66 -63.30 -2.65
CA PHE A 326 4.30 -63.97 -1.54
C PHE A 326 3.25 -64.51 -0.54
N PHE A 327 3.40 -65.75 -0.12
CA PHE A 327 2.54 -66.39 0.88
C PHE A 327 3.14 -66.18 2.27
N ASN A 328 2.43 -65.43 3.12
CA ASN A 328 2.77 -65.27 4.54
C ASN A 328 1.95 -66.27 5.36
N GLU A 329 2.63 -67.09 6.18
CA GLU A 329 1.97 -68.04 7.09
C GLU A 329 1.13 -67.28 8.12
N ASP A 330 -0.12 -67.70 8.32
CA ASP A 330 -0.98 -67.23 9.38
C ASP A 330 -0.59 -67.91 10.73
N GLY A 331 -0.64 -67.15 11.83
CA GLY A 331 -0.30 -67.71 13.15
C GLY A 331 -1.37 -68.70 13.66
N ASP A 332 -1.05 -69.46 14.66
CA ASP A 332 -1.87 -70.54 15.25
C ASP A 332 -3.33 -70.20 15.67
N SER A 333 -3.69 -68.90 15.66
CA SER A 333 -5.02 -68.43 16.06
C SER A 333 -6.00 -68.19 14.87
N GLY A 334 -5.57 -68.44 13.62
CA GLY A 334 -6.41 -68.18 12.43
C GLY A 334 -6.91 -66.73 12.27
N ALA A 335 -6.39 -65.81 13.09
CA ALA A 335 -6.85 -64.45 13.14
C ALA A 335 -6.07 -63.51 12.20
N GLY A 336 -4.99 -63.99 11.58
CA GLY A 336 -4.15 -63.21 10.65
C GLY A 336 -3.60 -61.93 11.24
N ILE A 337 -2.95 -61.13 10.38
CA ILE A 337 -2.54 -59.77 10.69
C ILE A 337 -3.62 -58.81 10.20
N ARG A 338 -4.18 -58.05 11.11
CA ARG A 338 -5.22 -57.05 10.78
C ARG A 338 -4.75 -55.66 11.19
N PRO A 339 -5.11 -54.64 10.44
CA PRO A 339 -4.91 -53.26 10.91
C PRO A 339 -5.66 -53.06 12.23
N ILE A 340 -5.04 -52.36 13.20
CA ILE A 340 -5.63 -52.08 14.52
C ILE A 340 -6.90 -51.25 14.36
N HIS A 341 -6.92 -50.37 13.36
CA HIS A 341 -8.04 -49.53 13.01
C HIS A 341 -8.25 -49.57 11.49
N GLU A 342 -9.43 -49.94 11.07
CA GLU A 342 -9.89 -49.63 9.71
C GLU A 342 -10.26 -48.15 9.69
N VAL A 343 -9.33 -47.31 9.24
CA VAL A 343 -9.59 -45.90 9.04
C VAL A 343 -10.25 -45.78 7.68
N ASN A 344 -11.55 -45.57 7.65
CA ASN A 344 -12.28 -45.17 6.47
C ASN A 344 -12.58 -43.68 6.59
N PRO A 345 -11.58 -42.77 6.41
CA PRO A 345 -11.83 -41.37 6.50
C PRO A 345 -12.63 -40.93 5.24
N GLN A 346 -13.63 -40.12 5.46
CA GLN A 346 -14.29 -39.39 4.38
C GLN A 346 -13.30 -38.37 3.80
N VAL A 347 -12.28 -38.88 3.08
CA VAL A 347 -11.19 -38.05 2.54
C VAL A 347 -11.72 -37.00 1.54
N LEU A 348 -12.82 -37.31 0.87
CA LEU A 348 -13.47 -36.38 -0.05
C LEU A 348 -14.04 -35.17 0.69
N ASP A 349 -14.72 -35.38 1.82
CA ASP A 349 -15.30 -34.29 2.61
C ASP A 349 -14.20 -33.39 3.20
N LEU A 350 -13.11 -33.98 3.69
CA LEU A 350 -11.93 -33.21 4.15
C LEU A 350 -11.31 -32.38 3.02
N LYS A 351 -11.21 -32.94 1.80
CA LYS A 351 -10.69 -32.20 0.65
C LYS A 351 -11.62 -31.05 0.23
N ASN A 352 -12.93 -31.24 0.31
CA ASN A 352 -13.90 -30.20 0.00
C ASN A 352 -13.82 -29.05 1.00
N ILE A 353 -13.74 -29.33 2.30
CA ILE A 353 -13.56 -28.32 3.35
C ILE A 353 -12.21 -27.57 3.17
N ILE A 354 -11.14 -28.28 2.85
CA ILE A 354 -9.84 -27.66 2.58
C ILE A 354 -9.93 -26.74 1.35
N ALA A 355 -10.65 -27.14 0.30
CA ALA A 355 -10.83 -26.31 -0.89
C ALA A 355 -11.64 -25.04 -0.57
N GLU A 356 -12.73 -25.16 0.21
CA GLU A 356 -13.53 -24.04 0.68
C GLU A 356 -12.72 -23.04 1.50
N LEU A 357 -11.94 -23.52 2.48
CA LEU A 357 -11.05 -22.65 3.29
C LEU A 357 -10.02 -21.92 2.42
N ARG A 358 -9.47 -22.57 1.40
CA ARG A 358 -8.53 -21.93 0.46
C ARG A 358 -9.20 -20.81 -0.32
N GLU A 359 -10.41 -21.04 -0.80
CA GLU A 359 -11.16 -20.01 -1.55
C GLU A 359 -11.59 -18.86 -0.63
N ASN A 360 -12.02 -19.13 0.60
CA ASN A 360 -12.33 -18.08 1.59
C ASN A 360 -11.11 -17.20 1.88
N ILE A 361 -9.94 -17.78 2.13
CA ILE A 361 -8.71 -17.01 2.35
C ILE A 361 -8.39 -16.12 1.14
N LYS A 362 -8.49 -16.64 -0.09
CA LYS A 362 -8.24 -15.85 -1.31
C LYS A 362 -9.26 -14.71 -1.46
N SER A 363 -10.53 -14.98 -1.17
CA SER A 363 -11.60 -13.99 -1.26
C SER A 363 -11.42 -12.84 -0.25
N ILE A 364 -11.01 -13.14 0.99
CA ILE A 364 -10.71 -12.14 2.03
C ILE A 364 -9.57 -11.21 1.59
N PHE A 365 -8.58 -11.72 0.86
CA PHE A 365 -7.49 -10.93 0.27
C PHE A 365 -7.82 -10.35 -1.11
N TYR A 366 -9.08 -10.29 -1.52
CA TYR A 366 -9.56 -9.72 -2.79
C TYR A 366 -8.91 -10.32 -4.05
N ASN A 367 -8.37 -11.55 -3.98
CA ASN A 367 -7.65 -12.15 -5.11
C ASN A 367 -8.54 -12.28 -6.35
N ASP A 368 -9.82 -12.60 -6.17
CA ASP A 368 -10.79 -12.70 -7.26
C ASP A 368 -11.02 -11.34 -7.94
N LEU A 369 -11.11 -10.24 -7.16
CA LEU A 369 -11.27 -8.89 -7.69
C LEU A 369 -10.08 -8.52 -8.57
N PHE A 370 -8.87 -8.74 -8.08
CA PHE A 370 -7.66 -8.44 -8.85
C PHE A 370 -7.54 -9.31 -10.10
N ALA A 371 -7.92 -10.59 -10.02
CA ALA A 371 -7.98 -11.46 -11.20
C ALA A 371 -8.99 -10.94 -12.24
N MET A 372 -10.18 -10.47 -11.83
CA MET A 372 -11.18 -9.88 -12.72
C MET A 372 -10.73 -8.56 -13.36
N ILE A 373 -9.94 -7.74 -12.64
CA ILE A 373 -9.41 -6.49 -13.19
C ILE A 373 -8.32 -6.76 -14.22
N LEU A 374 -7.48 -7.76 -13.99
CA LEU A 374 -6.37 -8.13 -14.88
C LEU A 374 -6.83 -8.98 -16.07
N ASN A 375 -7.80 -9.88 -15.87
CA ASN A 375 -8.32 -10.80 -16.88
C ASN A 375 -9.70 -10.33 -17.35
N THR A 376 -9.75 -9.60 -18.43
CA THR A 376 -11.01 -9.14 -19.07
C THR A 376 -11.83 -10.27 -19.71
N ALA A 377 -11.32 -11.50 -19.76
CA ALA A 377 -11.96 -12.63 -20.45
C ALA A 377 -12.25 -13.79 -19.50
N GLU A 378 -13.24 -13.65 -18.63
CA GLU A 378 -13.86 -14.84 -18.01
C GLU A 378 -14.79 -15.52 -19.01
N ARG A 379 -14.45 -16.76 -19.36
CA ARG A 379 -15.26 -17.60 -20.25
C ARG A 379 -16.57 -17.97 -19.54
N GLY A 380 -17.71 -17.56 -20.10
CA GLY A 380 -19.04 -18.03 -19.70
C GLY A 380 -19.92 -17.04 -18.94
N ARG A 381 -19.47 -15.81 -18.68
CA ARG A 381 -20.29 -14.73 -18.10
C ARG A 381 -20.49 -13.61 -19.10
N THR A 382 -21.60 -12.89 -19.00
CA THR A 382 -21.84 -11.70 -19.82
C THR A 382 -20.97 -10.53 -19.34
N ALA A 383 -20.64 -9.62 -20.23
CA ALA A 383 -19.87 -8.43 -19.88
C ALA A 383 -20.54 -7.58 -18.78
N THR A 384 -21.86 -7.56 -18.75
CA THR A 384 -22.66 -6.84 -17.75
C THR A 384 -22.53 -7.48 -16.36
N GLU A 385 -22.70 -8.80 -16.25
CA GLU A 385 -22.54 -9.52 -14.98
C GLU A 385 -21.14 -9.39 -14.38
N VAL A 386 -20.11 -9.44 -15.24
CA VAL A 386 -18.72 -9.24 -14.81
C VAL A 386 -18.51 -7.81 -14.29
N ASN A 387 -19.11 -6.81 -14.94
CA ASN A 387 -18.98 -5.42 -14.49
C ASN A 387 -19.72 -5.18 -13.17
N GLU A 388 -20.95 -5.69 -13.00
CA GLU A 388 -21.70 -5.58 -11.75
C GLU A 388 -20.95 -6.23 -10.57
N LEU A 389 -20.38 -7.42 -10.77
CA LEU A 389 -19.59 -8.10 -9.74
C LEU A 389 -18.30 -7.36 -9.40
N LYS A 390 -17.64 -6.73 -10.39
CA LYS A 390 -16.48 -5.86 -10.15
C LYS A 390 -16.87 -4.65 -9.31
N GLU A 391 -17.98 -4.00 -9.62
CA GLU A 391 -18.48 -2.83 -8.89
C GLU A 391 -18.77 -3.17 -7.43
N GLU A 392 -19.45 -4.28 -7.15
CA GLU A 392 -19.74 -4.73 -5.79
C GLU A 392 -18.44 -4.96 -4.98
N LYS A 393 -17.46 -5.67 -5.55
CA LYS A 393 -16.20 -5.95 -4.87
C LYS A 393 -15.34 -4.69 -4.71
N LEU A 394 -15.42 -3.73 -5.63
CA LEU A 394 -14.73 -2.43 -5.50
C LEU A 394 -15.27 -1.60 -4.35
N VAL A 395 -16.59 -1.64 -4.12
CA VAL A 395 -17.21 -0.97 -2.96
C VAL A 395 -16.64 -1.53 -1.65
N LEU A 396 -16.42 -2.84 -1.55
CA LEU A 396 -15.82 -3.47 -0.36
C LEU A 396 -14.35 -3.08 -0.16
N LEU A 397 -13.61 -2.83 -1.24
CA LEU A 397 -12.21 -2.39 -1.18
C LEU A 397 -12.06 -0.88 -0.92
N SER A 398 -13.09 -0.09 -1.19
CA SER A 398 -13.06 1.37 -1.12
C SER A 398 -12.51 1.93 0.21
N PRO A 399 -12.92 1.46 1.40
CA PRO A 399 -12.39 2.00 2.66
C PRO A 399 -10.87 1.81 2.82
N LEU A 400 -10.37 0.66 2.39
CA LEU A 400 -8.93 0.38 2.41
C LEU A 400 -8.18 1.28 1.41
N LEU A 401 -8.75 1.49 0.22
CA LEU A 401 -8.15 2.32 -0.82
C LEU A 401 -8.04 3.78 -0.36
N GLU A 402 -9.06 4.33 0.31
CA GLU A 402 -9.05 5.69 0.88
C GLU A 402 -7.95 5.86 1.94
N GLN A 403 -7.73 4.86 2.79
CA GLN A 403 -6.63 4.89 3.77
C GLN A 403 -5.26 4.90 3.07
N ILE A 404 -5.11 4.11 2.02
CA ILE A 404 -3.88 4.09 1.22
C ILE A 404 -3.67 5.43 0.52
N HIS A 405 -4.71 6.04 -0.05
CA HIS A 405 -4.64 7.36 -0.68
C HIS A 405 -4.20 8.43 0.33
N THR A 406 -4.68 8.36 1.57
CA THR A 406 -4.27 9.29 2.63
C THR A 406 -2.77 9.18 2.92
N ALA A 407 -2.22 7.97 3.00
CA ALA A 407 -0.79 7.75 3.19
C ALA A 407 0.03 8.19 1.97
N LEU A 408 -0.43 7.84 0.76
CA LEU A 408 0.24 8.24 -0.49
C LEU A 408 0.24 9.76 -0.66
N LYS A 409 -0.82 10.46 -0.25
CA LYS A 409 -0.87 11.92 -0.26
C LYS A 409 0.25 12.51 0.60
N GLN A 410 0.49 11.97 1.79
CA GLN A 410 1.60 12.43 2.65
C GLN A 410 2.98 12.27 1.96
N ILE A 411 3.18 11.16 1.22
CA ILE A 411 4.41 10.94 0.46
C ILE A 411 4.56 11.98 -0.66
N LEU A 412 3.49 12.24 -1.42
CA LEU A 412 3.51 13.20 -2.51
C LEU A 412 3.68 14.64 -2.01
N ASP A 413 3.04 15.00 -0.89
CA ASP A 413 3.23 16.30 -0.23
C ASP A 413 4.67 16.49 0.26
N TRP A 414 5.27 15.44 0.82
CA TRP A 414 6.67 15.46 1.23
C TRP A 414 7.61 15.58 0.01
N LEU A 415 7.33 14.84 -1.05
CA LEU A 415 8.10 14.85 -2.28
C LEU A 415 8.07 16.23 -2.94
N PHE A 416 6.88 16.83 -3.05
CA PHE A 416 6.70 18.18 -3.60
C PHE A 416 7.53 19.22 -2.83
N ASN A 417 7.52 19.17 -1.49
CA ASN A 417 8.38 20.07 -0.70
C ASN A 417 9.87 19.82 -0.94
N THR A 418 10.26 18.56 -1.15
CA THR A 418 11.66 18.20 -1.44
C THR A 418 12.08 18.68 -2.82
N GLU A 419 11.19 18.60 -3.83
CA GLU A 419 11.37 19.14 -5.17
C GLU A 419 11.54 20.67 -5.15
N MET A 420 10.73 21.34 -4.33
CA MET A 420 10.80 22.81 -4.14
C MET A 420 12.14 23.22 -3.51
N GLU A 421 12.56 22.54 -2.45
CA GLU A 421 13.85 22.79 -1.80
C GLU A 421 15.06 22.50 -2.71
N ALA A 422 14.94 21.48 -3.57
CA ALA A 422 15.97 21.14 -4.55
C ALA A 422 15.99 22.10 -5.76
N GLY A 423 14.99 23.00 -5.90
CA GLY A 423 14.92 23.99 -6.98
C GLY A 423 14.71 23.38 -8.37
N ILE A 424 14.11 22.17 -8.45
CA ILE A 424 13.90 21.46 -9.73
C ILE A 424 12.49 21.63 -10.29
N LEU A 425 11.61 22.36 -9.57
CA LEU A 425 10.26 22.66 -10.05
C LEU A 425 10.32 23.67 -11.22
N PRO A 426 9.45 23.54 -12.22
CA PRO A 426 9.26 24.57 -13.23
C PRO A 426 8.83 25.90 -12.61
N GLU A 427 9.05 27.02 -13.30
CA GLU A 427 8.57 28.34 -12.84
C GLU A 427 7.07 28.28 -12.58
N VAL A 428 6.67 28.72 -11.37
CA VAL A 428 5.27 28.68 -10.94
C VAL A 428 4.52 29.83 -11.61
N PRO A 429 3.40 29.57 -12.31
CA PRO A 429 2.54 30.64 -12.84
C PRO A 429 2.03 31.54 -11.71
N GLN A 430 1.90 32.85 -11.95
CA GLN A 430 1.45 33.82 -10.96
C GLN A 430 0.09 33.44 -10.32
N GLU A 431 -0.78 32.75 -11.07
CA GLU A 431 -2.09 32.30 -10.61
C GLU A 431 -2.00 31.19 -9.54
N LEU A 432 -0.87 30.49 -9.45
CA LEU A 432 -0.64 29.39 -8.51
C LEU A 432 0.14 29.83 -7.26
N GLU A 433 0.66 31.06 -7.25
CA GLU A 433 1.40 31.56 -6.09
C GLU A 433 0.49 31.69 -4.87
N GLY A 434 0.80 30.92 -3.82
CA GLY A 434 0.04 30.91 -2.56
C GLY A 434 -1.18 29.99 -2.53
N GLU A 435 -1.50 29.29 -3.62
CA GLU A 435 -2.56 28.30 -3.64
C GLU A 435 -2.07 26.93 -3.13
N GLU A 436 -2.96 26.19 -2.46
CA GLU A 436 -2.67 24.84 -2.02
C GLU A 436 -2.85 23.85 -3.16
N ILE A 437 -1.84 23.01 -3.39
CA ILE A 437 -1.93 21.93 -4.38
C ILE A 437 -2.77 20.79 -3.83
N GLU A 438 -3.76 20.37 -4.61
CA GLU A 438 -4.57 19.19 -4.35
C GLU A 438 -4.07 18.01 -5.19
N ILE A 439 -3.96 16.85 -4.56
CA ILE A 439 -3.59 15.59 -5.22
C ILE A 439 -4.87 14.78 -5.45
N GLU A 440 -5.15 14.45 -6.69
CA GLU A 440 -6.25 13.58 -7.08
C GLU A 440 -5.71 12.25 -7.59
N PHE A 441 -6.24 11.13 -7.04
CA PHE A 441 -5.87 9.79 -7.46
C PHE A 441 -6.68 9.34 -8.66
N ILE A 442 -5.97 8.92 -9.71
CA ILE A 442 -6.51 8.50 -11.02
C ILE A 442 -6.07 7.07 -11.36
N SER A 443 -5.72 6.29 -10.35
CA SER A 443 -5.32 4.88 -10.51
C SER A 443 -6.44 4.04 -11.14
N THR A 444 -6.11 2.86 -11.66
CA THR A 444 -7.08 1.95 -12.27
C THR A 444 -8.24 1.60 -11.31
N LEU A 445 -7.93 1.39 -10.03
CA LEU A 445 -8.95 1.16 -9.00
C LEU A 445 -9.82 2.41 -8.77
N ALA A 446 -9.20 3.60 -8.66
CA ALA A 446 -9.94 4.84 -8.49
C ALA A 446 -10.82 5.17 -9.71
N GLN A 447 -10.32 4.90 -10.93
CA GLN A 447 -11.09 5.06 -12.16
C GLN A 447 -12.28 4.07 -12.23
N ALA A 448 -12.07 2.82 -11.86
CA ALA A 448 -13.14 1.83 -11.84
C ALA A 448 -14.29 2.24 -10.90
N MET A 449 -13.98 2.87 -9.76
CA MET A 449 -14.97 3.45 -8.86
C MET A 449 -15.70 4.66 -9.45
N LYS A 450 -15.04 5.45 -10.33
CA LYS A 450 -15.61 6.64 -11.01
C LYS A 450 -16.32 6.30 -12.35
N ALA A 451 -16.16 5.10 -12.89
CA ALA A 451 -16.65 4.71 -14.21
C ALA A 451 -18.18 4.85 -14.39
N GLN A 452 -18.95 4.75 -13.31
CA GLN A 452 -20.40 5.01 -13.34
C GLN A 452 -20.74 6.41 -13.86
N ASN A 453 -19.91 7.42 -13.60
CA ASN A 453 -20.15 8.78 -14.04
C ASN A 453 -20.00 8.92 -15.56
N ILE A 454 -19.01 8.24 -16.15
CA ILE A 454 -18.78 8.24 -17.61
C ILE A 454 -19.95 7.58 -18.33
N SER A 455 -20.38 6.40 -17.89
CA SER A 455 -21.53 5.69 -18.48
C SER A 455 -22.83 6.50 -18.38
N SER A 456 -23.04 7.21 -17.28
CA SER A 456 -24.20 8.09 -17.09
C SER A 456 -24.17 9.27 -18.05
N MET A 457 -23.00 9.83 -18.29
CA MET A 457 -22.78 10.95 -19.20
C MET A 457 -23.01 10.54 -20.67
N GLU A 458 -22.50 9.38 -21.09
CA GLU A 458 -22.72 8.83 -22.42
C GLU A 458 -24.21 8.51 -22.67
N ARG A 459 -24.90 7.92 -21.68
CA ARG A 459 -26.34 7.68 -21.74
C ARG A 459 -27.12 8.99 -21.88
N PHE A 460 -26.73 10.03 -21.14
CA PHE A 460 -27.37 11.35 -21.22
C PHE A 460 -27.16 12.01 -22.58
N ILE A 461 -25.96 11.95 -23.16
CA ILE A 461 -25.66 12.46 -24.51
C ILE A 461 -26.50 11.72 -25.54
N THR A 462 -26.50 10.38 -25.50
CA THR A 462 -27.29 9.54 -26.43
C THR A 462 -28.79 9.80 -26.31
N PHE A 463 -29.30 9.90 -25.09
CA PHE A 463 -30.70 10.25 -24.85
C PHE A 463 -31.03 11.63 -25.42
N THR A 464 -30.21 12.63 -25.18
CA THR A 464 -30.44 14.00 -25.65
C THR A 464 -30.36 14.09 -27.18
N ALA A 465 -29.42 13.36 -27.80
CA ALA A 465 -29.32 13.27 -29.25
C ALA A 465 -30.58 12.62 -29.87
N ASN A 466 -31.05 11.53 -29.27
CA ASN A 466 -32.31 10.85 -29.73
C ASN A 466 -33.54 11.76 -29.55
N MET A 467 -33.63 12.47 -28.44
CA MET A 467 -34.74 13.43 -28.20
C MET A 467 -34.67 14.62 -29.16
N ALA A 468 -33.50 15.13 -29.48
CA ALA A 468 -33.33 16.21 -30.45
C ALA A 468 -33.73 15.77 -31.87
N GLN A 469 -33.48 14.52 -32.22
CA GLN A 469 -33.86 13.96 -33.50
C GLN A 469 -35.35 13.67 -33.59
N ALA A 470 -35.99 13.25 -32.48
CA ALA A 470 -37.40 12.83 -32.44
C ALA A 470 -38.39 13.97 -32.18
N VAL A 471 -38.00 15.01 -31.43
CA VAL A 471 -38.93 16.06 -30.94
C VAL A 471 -38.54 17.46 -31.45
N ASP A 472 -37.34 17.93 -31.15
CA ASP A 472 -36.90 19.29 -31.54
C ASP A 472 -35.34 19.37 -31.60
N PRO A 473 -34.77 19.65 -32.79
CA PRO A 473 -33.32 19.80 -32.97
C PRO A 473 -32.66 20.83 -32.06
N VAL A 474 -33.45 21.81 -31.57
CA VAL A 474 -32.91 22.87 -30.68
C VAL A 474 -32.50 22.35 -29.32
N LEU A 475 -33.05 21.17 -28.90
CA LEU A 475 -32.72 20.55 -27.63
C LEU A 475 -31.23 20.18 -27.45
N ILE A 476 -30.50 19.95 -28.55
CA ILE A 476 -29.04 19.74 -28.52
C ILE A 476 -28.31 20.98 -27.96
N LYS A 477 -28.81 22.18 -28.17
CA LYS A 477 -28.21 23.42 -27.66
C LYS A 477 -28.31 23.56 -26.13
N LYS A 478 -29.11 22.72 -25.46
CA LYS A 478 -29.15 22.61 -23.99
C LYS A 478 -27.88 22.00 -23.41
N ILE A 479 -27.15 21.21 -24.21
CA ILE A 479 -25.86 20.65 -23.83
C ILE A 479 -24.78 21.69 -24.11
N LYS A 480 -24.05 22.07 -23.07
CA LYS A 480 -22.81 22.87 -23.21
C LYS A 480 -21.69 21.92 -23.64
N GLY A 481 -21.53 21.72 -24.95
CA GLY A 481 -20.64 20.72 -25.52
C GLY A 481 -19.19 20.88 -25.06
N GLU A 482 -18.67 22.11 -25.03
CA GLU A 482 -17.29 22.40 -24.57
C GLU A 482 -17.07 21.92 -23.13
N LYS A 483 -17.97 22.33 -22.23
CA LYS A 483 -17.86 21.93 -20.82
C LYS A 483 -18.00 20.42 -20.65
N MET A 484 -18.82 19.79 -21.48
CA MET A 484 -19.04 18.34 -21.42
C MET A 484 -17.85 17.56 -21.94
N ILE A 485 -17.14 18.09 -22.94
CA ILE A 485 -15.86 17.56 -23.43
C ILE A 485 -14.78 17.71 -22.36
N ASP A 486 -14.69 18.89 -21.72
CA ASP A 486 -13.76 19.13 -20.62
C ASP A 486 -14.03 18.18 -19.43
N ASP A 487 -15.31 18.05 -19.01
CA ASP A 487 -15.71 17.17 -17.90
C ASP A 487 -15.45 15.68 -18.27
N TYR A 488 -15.73 15.25 -19.51
CA TYR A 488 -15.43 13.89 -19.98
C TYR A 488 -13.93 13.60 -20.03
N ALA A 489 -13.16 14.55 -20.50
CA ALA A 489 -11.70 14.46 -20.54
C ALA A 489 -11.10 14.35 -19.13
N ASP A 490 -11.63 15.10 -18.17
CA ASP A 490 -11.23 15.04 -16.76
C ASP A 490 -11.60 13.66 -16.15
N PHE A 491 -12.78 13.10 -16.45
CA PHE A 491 -13.17 11.76 -15.99
C PHE A 491 -12.37 10.64 -16.67
N ALA A 492 -12.07 10.79 -17.95
CA ALA A 492 -11.28 9.84 -18.72
C ALA A 492 -9.76 9.99 -18.51
N ASN A 493 -9.34 11.00 -17.73
CA ASN A 493 -7.94 11.36 -17.47
C ASN A 493 -7.10 11.55 -18.74
N ILE A 494 -7.69 12.23 -19.73
CA ILE A 494 -6.98 12.63 -20.96
C ILE A 494 -5.96 13.70 -20.61
N ASP A 495 -4.78 13.62 -21.20
CA ASP A 495 -3.72 14.62 -20.99
C ASP A 495 -4.21 16.00 -21.46
N PRO A 496 -4.10 17.06 -20.62
CA PRO A 496 -4.43 18.43 -21.03
C PRO A 496 -3.76 18.89 -22.33
N ASN A 497 -2.57 18.35 -22.63
CA ASN A 497 -1.87 18.64 -23.89
C ASN A 497 -2.59 18.11 -25.15
N GLN A 498 -3.55 17.20 -25.01
CA GLN A 498 -4.31 16.63 -26.12
C GLN A 498 -5.63 17.38 -26.38
N ILE A 499 -5.94 18.38 -25.55
CA ILE A 499 -7.18 19.16 -25.63
C ILE A 499 -6.82 20.58 -26.01
N ALA A 500 -7.40 21.08 -27.10
CA ALA A 500 -7.21 22.46 -27.51
C ALA A 500 -7.82 23.42 -26.46
N PRO A 501 -7.12 24.52 -26.11
CA PRO A 501 -7.67 25.54 -25.21
C PRO A 501 -8.95 26.15 -25.82
N ASN A 502 -9.92 26.53 -24.98
CA ASN A 502 -11.16 27.14 -25.42
C ASN A 502 -10.92 28.44 -26.21
N GLU A 503 -9.85 29.17 -25.90
CA GLU A 503 -9.42 30.36 -26.62
C GLU A 503 -9.05 30.09 -28.08
N GLU A 504 -8.38 28.97 -28.33
CA GLU A 504 -8.03 28.52 -29.67
C GLU A 504 -9.27 28.10 -30.48
N LEU A 505 -10.22 27.43 -29.82
CA LEU A 505 -11.51 27.08 -30.43
C LEU A 505 -12.35 28.32 -30.77
N GLU A 506 -12.35 29.33 -29.90
CA GLU A 506 -13.02 30.60 -30.18
C GLU A 506 -12.36 31.34 -31.35
N ALA A 507 -11.02 31.37 -31.42
CA ALA A 507 -10.29 31.95 -32.54
C ALA A 507 -10.59 31.22 -33.87
N LEU A 508 -10.64 29.87 -33.84
CA LEU A 508 -11.03 29.08 -35.02
C LEU A 508 -12.47 29.35 -35.46
N ARG A 509 -13.41 29.52 -34.53
CA ARG A 509 -14.81 29.88 -34.84
C ARG A 509 -14.92 31.27 -35.44
N GLN A 510 -14.18 32.25 -34.93
CA GLN A 510 -14.12 33.60 -35.51
C GLN A 510 -13.59 33.54 -36.92
N GLN A 511 -12.50 32.82 -37.17
CA GLN A 511 -11.96 32.66 -38.54
C GLN A 511 -12.94 31.94 -39.48
N GLN A 512 -13.68 30.95 -39.01
CA GLN A 512 -14.70 30.28 -39.81
C GLN A 512 -15.88 31.21 -40.12
N ALA A 513 -16.34 31.96 -39.11
CA ALA A 513 -17.41 32.93 -39.30
C ALA A 513 -17.03 34.06 -40.30
N GLU A 514 -15.79 34.54 -40.22
CA GLU A 514 -15.26 35.52 -41.17
C GLU A 514 -15.18 34.97 -42.60
N LYS A 515 -14.71 33.74 -42.78
CA LYS A 515 -14.67 33.06 -44.08
C LYS A 515 -16.07 32.82 -44.65
N GLN A 516 -17.04 32.45 -43.82
CA GLN A 516 -18.43 32.29 -44.25
C GLN A 516 -19.06 33.63 -44.65
N ALA A 517 -18.83 34.69 -43.86
CA ALA A 517 -19.31 36.04 -44.20
C ALA A 517 -18.71 36.55 -45.50
N GLN A 518 -17.41 36.31 -45.75
CA GLN A 518 -16.75 36.63 -47.01
C GLN A 518 -17.30 35.83 -48.19
N ALA A 519 -17.59 34.54 -47.98
CA ALA A 519 -18.19 33.67 -49.02
C ALA A 519 -19.62 34.12 -49.37
N GLU A 520 -20.44 34.48 -48.36
CA GLU A 520 -21.78 35.00 -48.56
C GLU A 520 -21.77 36.36 -49.27
N GLN A 521 -20.83 37.28 -48.94
CA GLN A 521 -20.64 38.55 -49.64
C GLN A 521 -20.23 38.32 -51.10
N MET A 522 -19.32 37.38 -51.37
CA MET A 522 -18.95 37.05 -52.76
C MET A 522 -20.12 36.46 -53.55
N GLN A 523 -20.94 35.62 -52.94
CA GLN A 523 -22.16 35.07 -53.59
C GLN A 523 -23.19 36.17 -53.87
N GLN A 524 -23.38 37.10 -52.95
CA GLN A 524 -24.29 38.26 -53.16
C GLN A 524 -23.81 39.21 -54.26
N LEU A 525 -22.48 39.44 -54.36
CA LEU A 525 -21.87 40.24 -55.44
C LEU A 525 -21.98 39.53 -56.80
N GLN A 526 -21.91 38.22 -56.89
CA GLN A 526 -22.12 37.45 -58.10
C GLN A 526 -23.58 37.40 -58.53
N ALA A 527 -24.54 37.29 -57.58
CA ALA A 527 -25.97 37.29 -57.87
C ALA A 527 -26.54 38.69 -58.22
N GLY A 528 -25.82 39.79 -57.89
CA GLY A 528 -26.20 41.16 -58.27
C GLY A 528 -25.59 41.63 -59.57
N SER A 529 -24.77 40.80 -60.24
CA SER A 529 -24.14 41.12 -61.56
C SER A 529 -24.79 40.35 -62.74
N GLU A 530 -25.81 39.51 -62.48
CA GLU A 530 -26.74 39.04 -63.51
C GLU A 530 -28.01 39.86 -63.50
#